data_8e36766680ef8772c534abca46f14ec1
#
_entry.id   8e36766680ef8772c534abca46f14ec1
#
_cell.length_a   1.000
_cell.length_b   1.000
_cell.length_c   1.000
_cell.angle_alpha   90.00
_cell.angle_beta   90.00
_cell.angle_gamma   90.00
#
_symmetry.space_group_name_H-M   'P 1'
#
loop_
_entity.id
_entity.type
_entity.pdbx_description
1 polymer ?
#
loop_
_entity_poly.entity_id
_entity_poly.type
_entity_poly.pdbx_seq_one_letter_code
_entity_poly.pdbx_strand_id
1 'polypeptide(L)'
;MPGFYPVDEYDLAGYCTGVVDKSKIIDNKTMQTGDVVIALPSSGVHSNGFSLVRKVFDVEHTDLHKPLEALGGASLGETLLTPTKIYVKPVLALLAPTKIYVKPVLKVLEEVDVKGISHITGGGFYENIPRSLKKGCCARINKADVRTPALFQLMQKTGNISEHDMFNTFNMGVGMVLTVPAEQADKALEILHANGEPEAYRLGVIAEGEGVELC
;
A
#
# COMPACT_ATOMS: atom_id res chain seq x y z
N MET A 1 -14.87 -8.19 -26.60
CA MET A 1 -14.08 -8.57 -27.80
C MET A 1 -14.62 -9.90 -28.34
N PRO A 2 -15.46 -9.86 -29.37
CA PRO A 2 -16.08 -11.09 -29.91
C PRO A 2 -15.02 -12.11 -30.35
N GLY A 3 -15.15 -13.35 -29.89
CA GLY A 3 -14.24 -14.46 -30.24
C GLY A 3 -12.88 -14.42 -29.53
N PHE A 4 -12.64 -13.51 -28.58
CA PHE A 4 -11.39 -13.45 -27.82
C PHE A 4 -11.51 -14.19 -26.48
N TYR A 5 -12.66 -14.11 -25.83
CA TYR A 5 -12.98 -14.88 -24.62
C TYR A 5 -14.05 -15.93 -24.92
N PRO A 6 -14.07 -17.06 -24.20
CA PRO A 6 -15.23 -17.97 -24.15
C PRO A 6 -16.52 -17.20 -23.80
N VAL A 7 -17.69 -17.78 -24.15
CA VAL A 7 -18.99 -17.10 -23.97
C VAL A 7 -19.32 -16.84 -22.50
N ASP A 8 -18.80 -17.64 -21.60
CA ASP A 8 -18.97 -17.62 -20.14
C ASP A 8 -17.85 -16.88 -19.38
N GLU A 9 -16.85 -16.37 -20.11
CA GLU A 9 -15.76 -15.59 -19.53
C GLU A 9 -15.86 -14.11 -19.91
N TYR A 10 -15.40 -13.24 -19.02
CA TYR A 10 -15.29 -11.81 -19.27
C TYR A 10 -14.10 -11.21 -18.54
N ASP A 11 -13.65 -10.07 -19.01
CA ASP A 11 -12.62 -9.27 -18.37
C ASP A 11 -13.10 -7.83 -18.23
N LEU A 12 -12.61 -7.14 -17.21
CA LEU A 12 -12.96 -5.76 -16.90
C LEU A 12 -11.70 -4.89 -17.02
N ALA A 13 -11.74 -3.90 -17.89
CA ALA A 13 -10.71 -2.88 -18.00
C ALA A 13 -11.26 -1.50 -17.62
N GLY A 14 -10.53 -0.78 -16.76
CA GLY A 14 -10.89 0.58 -16.36
C GLY A 14 -9.90 1.61 -16.92
N TYR A 15 -10.41 2.77 -17.31
CA TYR A 15 -9.62 3.92 -17.72
C TYR A 15 -10.07 5.15 -16.95
N CYS A 16 -9.09 5.92 -16.43
CA CYS A 16 -9.37 7.16 -15.69
C CYS A 16 -8.47 8.29 -16.22
N THR A 17 -9.05 9.46 -16.45
CA THR A 17 -8.31 10.68 -16.79
C THR A 17 -8.49 11.69 -15.66
N GLY A 18 -7.38 12.29 -15.22
CA GLY A 18 -7.37 13.35 -14.22
C GLY A 18 -6.61 14.57 -14.71
N VAL A 19 -6.83 15.72 -14.06
CA VAL A 19 -6.13 16.97 -14.30
C VAL A 19 -5.60 17.50 -12.98
N VAL A 20 -4.36 17.98 -12.99
CA VAL A 20 -3.70 18.59 -11.82
C VAL A 20 -2.94 19.84 -12.28
N ASP A 21 -2.89 20.87 -11.43
CA ASP A 21 -2.04 22.04 -11.67
C ASP A 21 -0.57 21.60 -11.70
N LYS A 22 0.19 22.15 -12.65
CA LYS A 22 1.63 21.82 -12.81
C LYS A 22 2.43 22.01 -11.52
N SER A 23 2.09 23.03 -10.73
CA SER A 23 2.73 23.31 -9.43
C SER A 23 2.37 22.34 -8.31
N LYS A 24 1.32 21.52 -8.52
CA LYS A 24 0.84 20.53 -7.54
C LYS A 24 1.20 19.09 -7.92
N ILE A 25 1.98 18.91 -8.98
CA ILE A 25 2.48 17.58 -9.35
C ILE A 25 3.43 17.12 -8.26
N ILE A 26 3.11 15.98 -7.65
CA ILE A 26 4.02 15.32 -6.72
C ILE A 26 5.18 14.76 -7.53
N ASP A 27 6.38 15.28 -7.26
CA ASP A 27 7.60 14.75 -7.82
C ASP A 27 8.61 14.50 -6.69
N ASN A 28 9.51 13.56 -6.93
CA ASN A 28 10.50 13.15 -5.94
C ASN A 28 11.78 14.01 -5.93
N LYS A 29 11.81 15.14 -6.62
CA LYS A 29 13.03 15.96 -6.76
C LYS A 29 13.54 16.52 -5.45
N THR A 30 12.64 16.83 -4.52
CA THR A 30 12.97 17.37 -3.18
C THR A 30 13.20 16.29 -2.14
N MET A 31 13.05 14.99 -2.51
CA MET A 31 13.31 13.86 -1.60
C MET A 31 14.77 13.83 -1.15
N GLN A 32 15.00 13.58 0.12
CA GLN A 32 16.32 13.56 0.73
C GLN A 32 16.43 12.52 1.84
N THR A 33 17.65 12.15 2.18
CA THR A 33 17.95 11.32 3.35
C THR A 33 17.38 11.92 4.62
N GLY A 34 16.71 11.08 5.42
CA GLY A 34 16.00 11.49 6.64
C GLY A 34 14.50 11.72 6.43
N ASP A 35 14.00 11.82 5.19
CA ASP A 35 12.56 11.83 4.95
C ASP A 35 11.93 10.57 5.50
N VAL A 36 10.70 10.65 6.00
CA VAL A 36 10.00 9.55 6.63
C VAL A 36 9.06 8.86 5.65
N VAL A 37 9.10 7.55 5.67
CA VAL A 37 8.21 6.67 4.92
C VAL A 37 7.05 6.26 5.82
N ILE A 38 5.82 6.64 5.45
CA ILE A 38 4.58 6.37 6.18
C ILE A 38 3.81 5.25 5.48
N ALA A 39 3.43 4.22 6.22
CA ALA A 39 2.58 3.14 5.74
C ALA A 39 1.10 3.41 6.02
N LEU A 40 0.26 3.15 5.02
CA LEU A 40 -1.17 3.01 5.16
C LEU A 40 -1.50 1.51 5.07
N PRO A 41 -2.03 0.89 6.14
CA PRO A 41 -2.29 -0.53 6.17
C PRO A 41 -3.25 -1.01 5.09
N SER A 42 -3.00 -2.20 4.55
CA SER A 42 -3.91 -2.89 3.65
C SER A 42 -5.05 -3.58 4.40
N SER A 43 -6.12 -3.94 3.70
CA SER A 43 -7.21 -4.78 4.23
C SER A 43 -6.98 -6.28 4.02
N GLY A 44 -5.86 -6.66 3.42
CA GLY A 44 -5.52 -8.04 3.06
C GLY A 44 -4.69 -8.10 1.79
N VAL A 45 -4.82 -9.15 1.03
CA VAL A 45 -4.07 -9.37 -0.24
C VAL A 45 -4.39 -8.30 -1.29
N HIS A 46 -5.52 -7.62 -1.15
CA HIS A 46 -6.10 -6.74 -2.17
C HIS A 46 -6.41 -7.53 -3.45
N SER A 47 -5.88 -7.11 -4.60
CA SER A 47 -6.17 -7.72 -5.89
C SER A 47 -4.94 -8.37 -6.54
N ASN A 48 -3.86 -8.59 -5.78
CA ASN A 48 -2.60 -9.06 -6.34
C ASN A 48 -2.12 -10.36 -5.68
N GLY A 49 -1.34 -11.14 -6.42
CA GLY A 49 -0.74 -12.36 -5.91
C GLY A 49 -1.67 -13.59 -5.86
N PHE A 50 -2.89 -13.52 -6.42
CA PHE A 50 -3.86 -14.60 -6.30
C PHE A 50 -3.46 -15.90 -7.01
N SER A 51 -2.61 -15.87 -8.02
CA SER A 51 -2.06 -17.09 -8.61
C SER A 51 -1.26 -17.90 -7.59
N LEU A 52 -0.44 -17.20 -6.77
CA LEU A 52 0.32 -17.85 -5.70
C LEU A 52 -0.59 -18.27 -4.54
N VAL A 53 -1.56 -17.43 -4.15
CA VAL A 53 -2.58 -17.77 -3.15
C VAL A 53 -3.31 -19.08 -3.49
N ARG A 54 -3.81 -19.19 -4.72
CA ARG A 54 -4.51 -20.41 -5.20
C ARG A 54 -3.62 -21.64 -5.11
N LYS A 55 -2.35 -21.51 -5.51
CA LYS A 55 -1.38 -22.61 -5.45
C LYS A 55 -1.07 -23.02 -4.02
N VAL A 56 -0.83 -22.04 -3.13
CA VAL A 56 -0.44 -22.31 -1.73
C VAL A 56 -1.53 -22.99 -0.94
N PHE A 57 -2.77 -22.56 -1.14
CA PHE A 57 -3.91 -23.09 -0.39
C PHE A 57 -4.68 -24.19 -1.11
N ASP A 58 -4.27 -24.56 -2.33
CA ASP A 58 -4.98 -25.53 -3.15
C ASP A 58 -6.51 -25.29 -3.15
N VAL A 59 -6.90 -24.08 -3.56
CA VAL A 59 -8.27 -23.58 -3.39
C VAL A 59 -9.33 -24.42 -4.09
N GLU A 60 -8.95 -25.24 -5.05
CA GLU A 60 -9.87 -26.16 -5.77
C GLU A 60 -10.25 -27.38 -4.90
N HIS A 61 -9.40 -27.77 -3.93
CA HIS A 61 -9.60 -28.95 -3.10
C HIS A 61 -9.72 -28.61 -1.61
N THR A 62 -9.51 -27.36 -1.21
CA THR A 62 -9.57 -26.90 0.19
C THR A 62 -10.95 -26.39 0.55
N ASP A 63 -11.47 -26.79 1.71
CA ASP A 63 -12.69 -26.19 2.26
C ASP A 63 -12.42 -24.73 2.68
N LEU A 64 -12.81 -23.80 1.82
CA LEU A 64 -12.62 -22.35 2.01
C LEU A 64 -13.54 -21.75 3.08
N HIS A 65 -14.57 -22.48 3.53
CA HIS A 65 -15.53 -22.02 4.54
C HIS A 65 -15.15 -22.44 5.96
N LYS A 66 -14.18 -23.34 6.11
CA LYS A 66 -13.74 -23.82 7.41
C LYS A 66 -13.06 -22.69 8.20
N PRO A 67 -13.51 -22.39 9.43
CA PRO A 67 -12.83 -21.45 10.31
C PRO A 67 -11.39 -21.88 10.62
N LEU A 68 -10.45 -20.93 10.58
CA LEU A 68 -9.05 -21.17 10.88
C LEU A 68 -8.64 -20.38 12.14
N GLU A 69 -8.06 -21.05 13.11
CA GLU A 69 -7.56 -20.42 14.34
C GLU A 69 -6.49 -19.36 14.03
N ALA A 70 -5.63 -19.63 13.04
CA ALA A 70 -4.60 -18.71 12.59
C ALA A 70 -5.16 -17.37 12.01
N LEU A 71 -6.44 -17.36 11.63
CA LEU A 71 -7.16 -16.18 11.12
C LEU A 71 -8.15 -15.62 12.15
N GLY A 72 -7.97 -15.96 13.43
CA GLY A 72 -8.87 -15.51 14.49
C GLY A 72 -10.28 -16.09 14.41
N GLY A 73 -10.45 -17.25 13.77
CA GLY A 73 -11.73 -17.91 13.57
C GLY A 73 -12.44 -17.55 12.26
N ALA A 74 -11.92 -16.63 11.47
CA ALA A 74 -12.44 -16.37 10.12
C ALA A 74 -12.07 -17.52 9.17
N SER A 75 -12.87 -17.74 8.14
CA SER A 75 -12.55 -18.69 7.08
C SER A 75 -11.53 -18.11 6.10
N LEU A 76 -10.86 -19.00 5.37
CA LEU A 76 -9.93 -18.58 4.32
C LEU A 76 -10.65 -17.81 3.20
N GLY A 77 -11.84 -18.27 2.80
CA GLY A 77 -12.65 -17.62 1.78
C GLY A 77 -13.04 -16.19 2.16
N GLU A 78 -13.57 -15.98 3.37
CA GLU A 78 -13.92 -14.64 3.87
C GLU A 78 -12.70 -13.71 3.89
N THR A 79 -11.56 -14.20 4.38
CA THR A 79 -10.33 -13.41 4.47
C THR A 79 -9.78 -13.02 3.09
N LEU A 80 -9.80 -13.94 2.14
CA LEU A 80 -9.31 -13.69 0.76
C LEU A 80 -10.24 -12.80 -0.06
N LEU A 81 -11.54 -12.82 0.23
CA LEU A 81 -12.55 -11.99 -0.44
C LEU A 81 -12.66 -10.58 0.16
N THR A 82 -11.86 -10.24 1.18
CA THR A 82 -11.85 -8.89 1.74
C THR A 82 -11.56 -7.85 0.65
N PRO A 83 -12.45 -6.87 0.43
CA PRO A 83 -12.27 -5.87 -0.64
C PRO A 83 -10.97 -5.06 -0.50
N THR A 84 -10.41 -4.70 -1.65
CA THR A 84 -9.28 -3.75 -1.72
C THR A 84 -9.66 -2.43 -1.05
N LYS A 85 -8.81 -1.95 -0.16
CA LYS A 85 -9.02 -0.70 0.56
C LYS A 85 -8.89 0.51 -0.36
N ILE A 86 -9.76 1.50 -0.18
CA ILE A 86 -9.78 2.74 -0.95
C ILE A 86 -9.08 3.84 -0.15
N TYR A 87 -7.94 4.33 -0.66
CA TYR A 87 -7.10 5.33 0.00
C TYR A 87 -7.35 6.78 -0.46
N VAL A 88 -8.33 7.00 -1.33
CA VAL A 88 -8.56 8.32 -1.96
C VAL A 88 -8.78 9.42 -0.93
N LYS A 89 -9.67 9.22 0.04
CA LYS A 89 -9.98 10.25 1.06
C LYS A 89 -8.78 10.62 1.93
N PRO A 90 -8.08 9.67 2.59
CA PRO A 90 -6.94 10.00 3.43
C PRO A 90 -5.79 10.62 2.65
N VAL A 91 -5.52 10.16 1.44
CA VAL A 91 -4.44 10.72 0.61
C VAL A 91 -4.81 12.12 0.10
N LEU A 92 -6.04 12.34 -0.32
CA LEU A 92 -6.50 13.68 -0.71
C LEU A 92 -6.47 14.67 0.46
N ALA A 93 -6.71 14.24 1.67
CA ALA A 93 -6.59 15.10 2.85
C ALA A 93 -5.16 15.62 3.08
N LEU A 94 -4.14 14.88 2.65
CA LEU A 94 -2.75 15.33 2.65
C LEU A 94 -2.41 16.25 1.48
N LEU A 95 -3.03 16.03 0.30
CA LEU A 95 -2.64 16.66 -0.95
C LEU A 95 -3.45 17.89 -1.31
N ALA A 96 -4.71 17.96 -0.88
CA ALA A 96 -5.62 19.05 -1.24
C ALA A 96 -6.77 19.21 -0.27
N PRO A 97 -7.27 20.44 -0.11
CA PRO A 97 -8.52 20.69 0.58
C PRO A 97 -9.68 20.26 -0.30
N THR A 98 -10.33 19.16 0.03
CA THR A 98 -11.61 18.87 -0.58
C THR A 98 -12.74 19.18 0.40
N LYS A 99 -13.10 20.40 0.46
CA LYS A 99 -14.47 20.93 0.55
C LYS A 99 -14.42 22.44 0.57
N ILE A 100 -15.21 23.03 -0.31
CA ILE A 100 -15.56 24.44 -0.33
C ILE A 100 -16.14 24.81 1.05
N TYR A 101 -15.28 25.34 1.93
CA TYR A 101 -15.62 26.24 3.01
C TYR A 101 -14.51 27.26 3.14
N VAL A 102 -14.87 28.50 2.78
CA VAL A 102 -14.07 29.67 2.53
C VAL A 102 -13.25 30.12 3.75
N LYS A 103 -11.98 30.39 3.52
CA LYS A 103 -11.02 31.26 4.22
C LYS A 103 -10.34 30.87 5.53
N PRO A 104 -10.83 30.18 6.56
CA PRO A 104 -9.95 29.78 7.65
C PRO A 104 -9.17 28.49 7.40
N VAL A 105 -9.65 27.66 6.45
CA VAL A 105 -9.10 26.33 6.13
C VAL A 105 -7.92 26.37 5.18
N LEU A 106 -7.77 27.44 4.39
CA LEU A 106 -6.64 27.60 3.46
C LEU A 106 -5.26 27.68 4.13
N LYS A 107 -5.21 27.94 5.44
CA LYS A 107 -3.95 27.98 6.20
C LYS A 107 -3.47 26.61 6.71
N VAL A 108 -4.34 25.62 6.74
CA VAL A 108 -4.01 24.26 7.21
C VAL A 108 -3.43 23.39 6.09
N LEU A 109 -3.49 23.83 4.84
CA LEU A 109 -3.37 23.01 3.64
C LEU A 109 -2.07 23.18 2.85
N GLU A 110 -1.19 23.99 3.37
CA GLU A 110 0.21 24.08 2.92
C GLU A 110 1.14 23.26 3.82
N GLU A 111 0.63 22.26 4.53
CA GLU A 111 1.28 21.83 5.76
C GLU A 111 2.04 20.51 5.65
N VAL A 112 1.89 19.71 4.60
CA VAL A 112 2.69 18.49 4.37
C VAL A 112 3.16 18.43 2.92
N ASP A 113 4.48 18.44 2.75
CA ASP A 113 5.12 18.26 1.45
C ASP A 113 5.26 16.75 1.14
N VAL A 114 4.29 16.18 0.44
CA VAL A 114 4.34 14.77 0.02
C VAL A 114 5.28 14.64 -1.18
N LYS A 115 6.43 14.02 -0.96
CA LYS A 115 7.52 13.86 -1.93
C LYS A 115 7.41 12.60 -2.79
N GLY A 116 6.61 11.64 -2.37
CA GLY A 116 6.40 10.39 -3.11
C GLY A 116 5.21 9.61 -2.59
N ILE A 117 4.53 8.91 -3.51
CA ILE A 117 3.42 8.01 -3.19
C ILE A 117 3.61 6.71 -3.95
N SER A 118 3.53 5.57 -3.27
CA SER A 118 3.55 4.25 -3.87
C SER A 118 2.35 3.43 -3.43
N HIS A 119 1.58 2.93 -4.39
CA HIS A 119 0.55 1.92 -4.15
C HIS A 119 1.20 0.54 -4.25
N ILE A 120 1.13 -0.24 -3.19
CA ILE A 120 1.78 -1.54 -3.13
C ILE A 120 0.85 -2.59 -3.75
N THR A 121 1.21 -3.02 -4.94
CA THR A 121 0.49 -4.00 -5.77
C THR A 121 1.38 -5.20 -6.09
N GLY A 122 1.14 -5.89 -7.20
CA GLY A 122 2.07 -6.93 -7.69
C GLY A 122 3.49 -6.39 -7.83
N GLY A 123 4.49 -7.16 -7.39
CA GLY A 123 5.87 -6.72 -7.23
C GLY A 123 6.22 -6.20 -5.83
N GLY A 124 5.21 -6.14 -4.92
CA GLY A 124 5.42 -5.87 -3.50
C GLY A 124 6.22 -4.60 -3.20
N PHE A 125 7.02 -4.63 -2.15
CA PHE A 125 7.85 -3.50 -1.74
C PHE A 125 8.97 -3.22 -2.75
N TYR A 126 9.63 -4.27 -3.24
CA TYR A 126 10.83 -4.15 -4.07
C TYR A 126 10.59 -3.51 -5.43
N GLU A 127 9.40 -3.67 -6.01
CA GLU A 127 9.10 -3.05 -7.30
C GLU A 127 8.29 -1.75 -7.18
N ASN A 128 7.41 -1.63 -6.19
CA ASN A 128 6.51 -0.48 -6.15
C ASN A 128 7.11 0.74 -5.44
N ILE A 129 7.79 0.57 -4.30
CA ILE A 129 8.39 1.69 -3.56
C ILE A 129 9.44 2.44 -4.40
N PRO A 130 10.37 1.76 -5.10
CA PRO A 130 11.40 2.44 -5.89
C PRO A 130 10.86 3.36 -6.99
N ARG A 131 9.66 3.10 -7.50
CA ARG A 131 9.04 3.97 -8.54
C ARG A 131 8.80 5.40 -8.09
N SER A 132 8.64 5.63 -6.80
CA SER A 132 8.44 6.96 -6.23
C SER A 132 9.72 7.56 -5.62
N LEU A 133 10.82 6.81 -5.57
CA LEU A 133 12.07 7.28 -4.99
C LEU A 133 12.86 8.15 -5.99
N LYS A 134 13.58 9.12 -5.43
CA LYS A 134 14.59 9.88 -6.16
C LYS A 134 15.82 8.99 -6.42
N LYS A 135 16.46 9.16 -7.57
CA LYS A 135 17.71 8.48 -7.88
C LYS A 135 18.77 8.77 -6.82
N GLY A 136 19.45 7.73 -6.34
CA GLY A 136 20.42 7.80 -5.24
C GLY A 136 19.80 7.72 -3.85
N CYS A 137 18.48 7.48 -3.75
CA CYS A 137 17.77 7.24 -2.50
C CYS A 137 17.28 5.79 -2.41
N CYS A 138 17.30 5.23 -1.20
CA CYS A 138 16.61 3.96 -0.88
C CYS A 138 15.62 4.18 0.26
N ALA A 139 14.58 3.35 0.30
CA ALA A 139 13.72 3.24 1.47
C ALA A 139 14.29 2.19 2.42
N ARG A 140 14.80 2.61 3.58
CA ARG A 140 15.27 1.71 4.64
C ARG A 140 14.15 1.44 5.60
N ILE A 141 13.76 0.18 5.70
CA ILE A 141 12.61 -0.30 6.46
C ILE A 141 13.07 -1.41 7.39
N ASN A 142 12.81 -1.25 8.69
CA ASN A 142 13.00 -2.32 9.64
C ASN A 142 11.83 -3.31 9.52
N LYS A 143 12.13 -4.58 9.23
CA LYS A 143 11.11 -5.63 9.08
C LYS A 143 10.22 -5.81 10.31
N ALA A 144 10.79 -5.59 11.50
CA ALA A 144 10.02 -5.68 12.74
C ALA A 144 8.92 -4.61 12.87
N ASP A 145 9.03 -3.49 12.13
CA ASP A 145 8.05 -2.42 12.14
C ASP A 145 6.91 -2.69 11.13
N VAL A 146 7.07 -3.65 10.22
CA VAL A 146 6.03 -4.02 9.26
C VAL A 146 4.92 -4.80 9.97
N ARG A 147 3.73 -4.19 10.07
CA ARG A 147 2.56 -4.80 10.72
C ARG A 147 1.90 -5.83 9.79
N THR A 148 2.54 -6.99 9.69
CA THR A 148 2.13 -8.07 8.78
C THR A 148 0.91 -8.82 9.30
N PRO A 149 -0.25 -8.81 8.60
CA PRO A 149 -1.43 -9.58 8.97
C PRO A 149 -1.19 -11.09 9.00
N ALA A 150 -1.95 -11.80 9.85
CA ALA A 150 -1.83 -13.24 10.06
C ALA A 150 -1.98 -14.07 8.77
N LEU A 151 -2.76 -13.58 7.80
CA LEU A 151 -2.92 -14.24 6.51
C LEU A 151 -1.59 -14.41 5.78
N PHE A 152 -0.73 -13.38 5.75
CA PHE A 152 0.58 -13.47 5.06
C PHE A 152 1.54 -14.42 5.78
N GLN A 153 1.50 -14.46 7.11
CA GLN A 153 2.27 -15.42 7.90
C GLN A 153 1.81 -16.86 7.63
N LEU A 154 0.49 -17.07 7.55
CA LEU A 154 -0.09 -18.36 7.20
C LEU A 154 0.33 -18.78 5.78
N MET A 155 0.26 -17.87 4.81
CA MET A 155 0.67 -18.12 3.43
C MET A 155 2.15 -18.50 3.33
N GLN A 156 3.00 -17.74 4.00
CA GLN A 156 4.44 -17.99 4.01
C GLN A 156 4.76 -19.39 4.56
N LYS A 157 4.16 -19.74 5.70
CA LYS A 157 4.35 -21.04 6.35
C LYS A 157 3.80 -22.19 5.50
N THR A 158 2.58 -22.07 4.98
CA THR A 158 1.92 -23.13 4.20
C THR A 158 2.63 -23.36 2.87
N GLY A 159 3.01 -22.30 2.19
CA GLY A 159 3.67 -22.35 0.88
C GLY A 159 5.18 -22.54 0.97
N ASN A 160 5.77 -22.54 2.18
CA ASN A 160 7.23 -22.48 2.37
C ASN A 160 7.91 -21.42 1.49
N ILE A 161 7.30 -20.22 1.45
CA ILE A 161 7.72 -19.12 0.58
C ILE A 161 8.86 -18.37 1.27
N SER A 162 9.90 -18.03 0.51
CA SER A 162 10.99 -17.21 1.04
C SER A 162 10.48 -15.83 1.48
N GLU A 163 11.12 -15.22 2.47
CA GLU A 163 10.77 -13.86 2.93
C GLU A 163 10.87 -12.86 1.76
N HIS A 164 11.92 -12.95 0.97
CA HIS A 164 12.11 -12.10 -0.20
C HIS A 164 10.92 -12.21 -1.17
N ASP A 165 10.48 -13.41 -1.50
CA ASP A 165 9.37 -13.62 -2.43
C ASP A 165 8.04 -13.13 -1.85
N MET A 166 7.84 -13.22 -0.53
CA MET A 166 6.68 -12.64 0.13
C MET A 166 6.64 -11.12 -0.07
N PHE A 167 7.75 -10.40 0.21
CA PHE A 167 7.85 -8.95 0.03
C PHE A 167 7.91 -8.50 -1.43
N ASN A 168 8.24 -9.40 -2.36
CA ASN A 168 8.24 -9.14 -3.80
C ASN A 168 6.90 -9.44 -4.48
N THR A 169 6.02 -10.23 -3.85
CA THR A 169 4.73 -10.62 -4.44
C THR A 169 3.55 -9.90 -3.79
N PHE A 170 3.63 -9.68 -2.48
CA PHE A 170 2.50 -9.20 -1.68
C PHE A 170 2.77 -7.85 -1.02
N ASN A 171 1.69 -7.20 -0.61
CA ASN A 171 1.75 -5.92 0.10
C ASN A 171 2.16 -6.05 1.58
N MET A 172 2.25 -7.25 2.12
CA MET A 172 2.65 -7.56 3.50
C MET A 172 1.93 -6.76 4.59
N GLY A 173 0.70 -6.32 4.32
CA GLY A 173 -0.09 -5.49 5.23
C GLY A 173 0.04 -3.97 4.99
N VAL A 174 0.83 -3.55 4.01
CA VAL A 174 1.01 -2.15 3.64
C VAL A 174 0.44 -1.91 2.24
N GLY A 175 -0.73 -1.29 2.16
CA GLY A 175 -1.38 -1.06 0.86
C GLY A 175 -0.87 0.18 0.13
N MET A 176 -0.42 1.18 0.87
CA MET A 176 0.11 2.42 0.31
C MET A 176 1.24 2.98 1.17
N VAL A 177 2.19 3.63 0.53
CA VAL A 177 3.33 4.30 1.18
C VAL A 177 3.38 5.75 0.75
N LEU A 178 3.62 6.64 1.71
CA LEU A 178 3.85 8.07 1.49
C LEU A 178 5.24 8.45 2.01
N THR A 179 5.95 9.32 1.30
CA THR A 179 7.21 9.90 1.75
C THR A 179 7.02 11.38 2.02
N VAL A 180 7.39 11.80 3.22
CA VAL A 180 7.24 13.18 3.71
C VAL A 180 8.51 13.64 4.46
N PRO A 181 8.77 14.94 4.60
CA PRO A 181 9.84 15.45 5.45
C PRO A 181 9.73 14.94 6.89
N ALA A 182 10.86 14.68 7.54
CA ALA A 182 10.88 14.13 8.89
C ALA A 182 10.13 15.02 9.91
N GLU A 183 10.28 16.33 9.79
CA GLU A 183 9.63 17.34 10.64
C GLU A 183 8.10 17.43 10.42
N GLN A 184 7.59 16.91 9.31
CA GLN A 184 6.17 16.92 8.98
C GLN A 184 5.51 15.56 9.20
N ALA A 185 6.25 14.52 9.58
CA ALA A 185 5.75 13.15 9.66
C ALA A 185 4.65 12.98 10.70
N ASP A 186 4.79 13.57 11.89
CA ASP A 186 3.75 13.47 12.94
C ASP A 186 2.46 14.16 12.50
N LYS A 187 2.58 15.31 11.86
CA LYS A 187 1.45 16.04 11.31
C LYS A 187 0.76 15.26 10.19
N ALA A 188 1.53 14.63 9.31
CA ALA A 188 0.99 13.75 8.27
C ALA A 188 0.19 12.60 8.90
N LEU A 189 0.69 11.98 9.96
CA LEU A 189 0.00 10.93 10.70
C LEU A 189 -1.29 11.44 11.36
N GLU A 190 -1.28 12.60 12.01
CA GLU A 190 -2.49 13.21 12.59
C GLU A 190 -3.57 13.42 11.53
N ILE A 191 -3.21 13.95 10.35
CA ILE A 191 -4.13 14.15 9.24
C ILE A 191 -4.68 12.81 8.74
N LEU A 192 -3.83 11.79 8.55
CA LEU A 192 -4.24 10.45 8.11
C LEU A 192 -5.19 9.81 9.11
N HIS A 193 -4.86 9.85 10.41
CA HIS A 193 -5.70 9.30 11.47
C HIS A 193 -7.08 9.96 11.51
N ALA A 194 -7.14 11.28 11.37
CA ALA A 194 -8.41 12.02 11.35
C ALA A 194 -9.26 11.76 10.10
N ASN A 195 -8.65 11.26 9.00
CA ASN A 195 -9.29 11.10 7.69
C ASN A 195 -9.47 9.64 7.23
N GLY A 196 -9.55 8.71 8.18
CA GLY A 196 -9.96 7.33 7.90
C GLY A 196 -8.81 6.32 7.82
N GLU A 197 -7.59 6.71 8.23
CA GLU A 197 -6.42 5.83 8.37
C GLU A 197 -5.86 5.82 9.81
N PRO A 198 -6.66 5.43 10.82
CA PRO A 198 -6.24 5.48 12.22
C PRO A 198 -5.03 4.59 12.52
N GLU A 199 -4.77 3.61 11.65
CA GLU A 199 -3.68 2.65 11.78
C GLU A 199 -2.45 3.03 10.94
N ALA A 200 -2.41 4.21 10.30
CA ALA A 200 -1.22 4.67 9.59
C ALA A 200 -0.05 4.83 10.56
N TYR A 201 1.16 4.52 10.12
CA TYR A 201 2.33 4.52 10.98
C TYR A 201 3.62 4.84 10.23
N ARG A 202 4.67 5.19 10.96
CA ARG A 202 6.02 5.34 10.40
C ARG A 202 6.55 3.95 10.05
N LEU A 203 6.87 3.73 8.76
CA LEU A 203 7.36 2.45 8.26
C LEU A 203 8.88 2.41 8.17
N GLY A 204 9.51 3.52 7.85
CA GLY A 204 10.94 3.61 7.63
C GLY A 204 11.39 5.02 7.31
N VAL A 205 12.59 5.13 6.78
CA VAL A 205 13.21 6.40 6.41
C VAL A 205 13.86 6.30 5.03
N ILE A 206 14.03 7.45 4.39
CA ILE A 206 14.84 7.56 3.19
C ILE A 206 16.31 7.65 3.59
N ALA A 207 17.15 6.85 2.95
CA ALA A 207 18.59 6.82 3.12
C ALA A 207 19.30 6.94 1.75
N GLU A 208 20.61 7.09 1.76
CA GLU A 208 21.43 6.96 0.55
C GLU A 208 21.44 5.51 0.07
N GLY A 209 21.30 5.30 -1.23
CA GLY A 209 21.27 3.97 -1.84
C GLY A 209 20.33 3.86 -3.01
N GLU A 210 19.87 2.66 -3.31
CA GLU A 210 18.91 2.38 -4.37
C GLU A 210 17.86 1.35 -3.91
N GLY A 211 16.62 1.53 -4.31
CA GLY A 211 15.55 0.56 -4.08
C GLY A 211 15.04 0.52 -2.64
N VAL A 212 14.86 -0.69 -2.11
CA VAL A 212 14.37 -0.95 -0.75
C VAL A 212 15.37 -1.82 0.01
N GLU A 213 15.75 -1.36 1.19
CA GLU A 213 16.58 -2.09 2.14
C GLU A 213 15.68 -2.53 3.32
N LEU A 214 15.49 -3.84 3.46
CA LEU A 214 14.79 -4.46 4.60
C LEU A 214 15.83 -4.97 5.60
N CYS A 215 15.88 -4.36 6.80
CA CYS A 215 16.84 -4.69 7.85
C CYS A 215 16.19 -5.51 8.97
#